data_c21b5812e2c4aa6e489776b5e7607e9d
#
_entry.id   c21b5812e2c4aa6e489776b5e7607e9d
#
_cell.length_a   1.000
_cell.length_b   1.000
_cell.length_c   1.000
_cell.angle_alpha   90.00
_cell.angle_beta   90.00
_cell.angle_gamma   90.00
#
_symmetry.space_group_name_H-M   'P 1'
#
loop_
_entity.id
_entity.type
_entity.pdbx_description
1 polymer ?
#
loop_
_entity_poly.entity_id
_entity_poly.type
_entity_poly.pdbx_seq_one_letter_code
_entity_poly.pdbx_strand_id
1 'polypeptide(L)'
;MRNGVIFASFDFAVPSLEDFLGSKMLAYFDRVFDGRELEVLGYMRQRIPCNWKFMFENIKDPYHASVLHVFLITFGLFRLDQRSAVEMDETGRHAALISRKGEQMINEATLEMANFREDLNLNDPCLIEPVREFAGDVTVVMQTIFPNVIVQQQSNTLAMRQIVTRGPHAFDLNWTFFGFKDDAPDLRQTRIRQANLMGPAGLVSVDDSEVLALSQEGAQARYLRGSGNGRALGRRYRPHGH
;
A
#
# COMPACT_ATOMS: atom_id res chain seq x y z
N MET A 1 -16.95 -17.63 -0.68
CA MET A 1 -16.57 -16.87 0.53
C MET A 1 -15.36 -17.54 1.15
N ARG A 2 -14.35 -16.75 1.56
CA ARG A 2 -13.18 -17.25 2.29
C ARG A 2 -12.90 -16.34 3.46
N ASN A 3 -12.85 -16.89 4.66
CA ASN A 3 -12.48 -16.21 5.91
C ASN A 3 -13.18 -14.84 6.10
N GLY A 4 -14.51 -14.78 5.85
CA GLY A 4 -15.31 -13.56 5.97
C GLY A 4 -15.34 -12.65 4.73
N VAL A 5 -14.47 -12.89 3.74
CA VAL A 5 -14.45 -12.11 2.49
C VAL A 5 -15.29 -12.79 1.42
N ILE A 6 -16.14 -12.02 0.74
CA ILE A 6 -17.02 -12.48 -0.32
C ILE A 6 -16.41 -12.11 -1.67
N PHE A 7 -16.22 -13.12 -2.52
CA PHE A 7 -15.87 -12.97 -3.92
C PHE A 7 -17.07 -13.39 -4.77
N ALA A 8 -17.32 -12.65 -5.84
CA ALA A 8 -18.43 -12.95 -6.75
C ALA A 8 -18.02 -12.69 -8.20
N SER A 9 -18.60 -13.46 -9.11
CA SER A 9 -18.47 -13.29 -10.54
C SER A 9 -19.83 -13.51 -11.21
N PHE A 10 -20.07 -12.81 -12.31
CA PHE A 10 -21.20 -13.07 -13.21
C PHE A 10 -20.86 -14.12 -14.28
N ASP A 11 -19.60 -14.50 -14.41
CA ASP A 11 -19.14 -15.56 -15.28
C ASP A 11 -18.94 -16.84 -14.46
N PHE A 12 -19.69 -17.89 -14.80
CA PHE A 12 -19.61 -19.20 -14.15
C PHE A 12 -18.41 -20.04 -14.61
N ALA A 13 -17.71 -19.61 -15.66
CA ALA A 13 -16.51 -20.28 -16.16
C ALA A 13 -15.22 -19.84 -15.47
N VAL A 14 -15.28 -18.86 -14.53
CA VAL A 14 -14.08 -18.47 -13.78
C VAL A 14 -13.61 -19.61 -12.87
N PRO A 15 -12.29 -19.76 -12.67
CA PRO A 15 -11.76 -20.75 -11.75
C PRO A 15 -12.18 -20.46 -10.30
N SER A 16 -12.04 -21.45 -9.44
CA SER A 16 -12.21 -21.23 -7.99
C SER A 16 -11.24 -20.14 -7.50
N LEU A 17 -11.54 -19.52 -6.36
CA LEU A 17 -10.63 -18.52 -5.78
C LEU A 17 -9.26 -19.13 -5.48
N GLU A 18 -9.24 -20.38 -5.04
CA GLU A 18 -8.05 -21.16 -4.74
C GLU A 18 -7.17 -21.35 -5.98
N ASP A 19 -7.79 -21.75 -7.09
CA ASP A 19 -7.08 -21.94 -8.36
C ASP A 19 -6.66 -20.59 -8.97
N PHE A 20 -7.46 -19.54 -8.75
CA PHE A 20 -7.17 -18.20 -9.26
C PHE A 20 -5.97 -17.56 -8.58
N LEU A 21 -5.83 -17.72 -7.26
CA LEU A 21 -4.74 -17.17 -6.48
C LEU A 21 -3.51 -18.09 -6.48
N GLY A 22 -3.72 -19.40 -6.53
CA GLY A 22 -2.68 -20.37 -6.28
C GLY A 22 -2.26 -20.43 -4.81
N SER A 23 -1.62 -21.51 -4.41
CA SER A 23 -1.29 -21.80 -3.00
C SER A 23 -0.45 -20.71 -2.33
N LYS A 24 0.49 -20.14 -3.05
CA LYS A 24 1.40 -19.10 -2.55
C LYS A 24 0.66 -17.80 -2.20
N MET A 25 -0.13 -17.29 -3.13
CA MET A 25 -0.90 -16.06 -2.90
C MET A 25 -2.03 -16.26 -1.90
N LEU A 26 -2.59 -17.46 -1.87
CA LEU A 26 -3.59 -17.84 -0.88
C LEU A 26 -3.04 -17.81 0.54
N ALA A 27 -1.79 -18.24 0.74
CA ALA A 27 -1.13 -18.20 2.05
C ALA A 27 -0.96 -16.76 2.58
N TYR A 28 -0.69 -15.79 1.69
CA TYR A 28 -0.64 -14.37 2.08
C TYR A 28 -2.03 -13.80 2.40
N PHE A 29 -3.04 -14.21 1.65
CA PHE A 29 -4.43 -13.85 1.94
C PHE A 29 -4.86 -14.39 3.31
N ASP A 30 -4.64 -15.69 3.55
CA ASP A 30 -5.00 -16.35 4.80
C ASP A 30 -4.21 -15.85 6.01
N ARG A 31 -3.02 -15.29 5.81
CA ARG A 31 -2.30 -14.61 6.88
C ARG A 31 -3.06 -13.39 7.41
N VAL A 32 -3.70 -12.64 6.52
CA VAL A 32 -4.45 -11.42 6.89
C VAL A 32 -5.86 -11.77 7.34
N PHE A 33 -6.47 -12.76 6.69
CA PHE A 33 -7.81 -13.27 6.97
C PHE A 33 -7.70 -14.71 7.50
N ASP A 34 -7.28 -14.84 8.75
CA ASP A 34 -6.90 -16.11 9.37
C ASP A 34 -8.08 -16.96 9.90
N GLY A 35 -9.30 -16.53 9.61
CA GLY A 35 -10.52 -17.22 10.01
C GLY A 35 -11.16 -16.70 11.30
N ARG A 36 -10.50 -15.80 12.03
CA ARG A 36 -11.12 -15.08 13.14
C ARG A 36 -12.31 -14.26 12.66
N GLU A 37 -13.26 -14.02 13.52
CA GLU A 37 -14.45 -13.21 13.19
C GLU A 37 -14.07 -11.74 13.02
N LEU A 38 -14.35 -11.20 11.83
CA LEU A 38 -13.95 -9.84 11.45
C LEU A 38 -14.86 -8.79 12.11
N GLU A 39 -14.26 -7.68 12.52
CA GLU A 39 -14.94 -6.43 12.87
C GLU A 39 -14.51 -5.34 11.88
N VAL A 40 -15.47 -4.69 11.21
CA VAL A 40 -15.18 -3.52 10.38
C VAL A 40 -14.97 -2.31 11.28
N LEU A 41 -13.78 -1.71 11.21
CA LEU A 41 -13.40 -0.55 12.02
C LEU A 41 -13.76 0.77 11.33
N GLY A 42 -13.85 0.78 10.00
CA GLY A 42 -14.24 1.95 9.24
C GLY A 42 -13.98 1.84 7.75
N TYR A 43 -14.49 2.84 7.04
CA TYR A 43 -14.34 2.99 5.59
C TYR A 43 -13.76 4.36 5.28
N MET A 44 -12.86 4.39 4.31
CA MET A 44 -12.37 5.64 3.73
C MET A 44 -12.42 5.54 2.21
N ARG A 45 -12.53 6.68 1.54
CA ARG A 45 -12.50 6.76 0.07
C ARG A 45 -11.61 7.90 -0.35
N GLN A 46 -10.82 7.63 -1.37
CA GLN A 46 -9.90 8.60 -1.95
C GLN A 46 -10.07 8.58 -3.47
N ARG A 47 -10.15 9.75 -4.09
CA ARG A 47 -10.06 9.88 -5.54
C ARG A 47 -8.66 10.31 -5.92
N ILE A 48 -8.02 9.53 -6.79
CA ILE A 48 -6.66 9.78 -7.25
C ILE A 48 -6.72 10.09 -8.76
N PRO A 49 -6.22 11.25 -9.21
CA PRO A 49 -6.22 11.64 -10.63
C PRO A 49 -5.08 10.95 -11.38
N CYS A 50 -5.15 9.63 -11.48
CA CYS A 50 -4.11 8.78 -12.03
C CYS A 50 -4.72 7.52 -12.67
N ASN A 51 -4.02 6.93 -13.62
CA ASN A 51 -4.37 5.60 -14.09
C ASN A 51 -4.15 4.56 -12.97
N TRP A 52 -5.11 3.70 -12.75
CA TRP A 52 -5.11 2.72 -11.67
C TRP A 52 -3.89 1.76 -11.71
N LYS A 53 -3.29 1.55 -12.87
CA LYS A 53 -2.12 0.70 -13.02
C LYS A 53 -0.91 1.24 -12.27
N PHE A 54 -0.77 2.56 -12.17
CA PHE A 54 0.29 3.15 -11.37
C PHE A 54 0.18 2.79 -9.88
N MET A 55 -1.05 2.71 -9.33
CA MET A 55 -1.25 2.23 -7.96
C MET A 55 -0.82 0.77 -7.81
N PHE A 56 -1.13 -0.08 -8.80
CA PHE A 56 -0.70 -1.48 -8.77
C PHE A 56 0.82 -1.63 -8.81
N GLU A 57 1.51 -0.79 -9.57
CA GLU A 57 2.98 -0.78 -9.59
C GLU A 57 3.56 -0.19 -8.31
N ASN A 58 2.96 0.88 -7.78
CA ASN A 58 3.37 1.48 -6.51
C ASN A 58 3.37 0.47 -5.35
N ILE A 59 2.33 -0.35 -5.24
CA ILE A 59 2.24 -1.38 -4.18
C ILE A 59 3.33 -2.44 -4.30
N LYS A 60 3.85 -2.69 -5.49
CA LYS A 60 4.91 -3.66 -5.76
C LYS A 60 6.32 -3.08 -5.68
N ASP A 61 6.45 -1.78 -5.50
CA ASP A 61 7.74 -1.10 -5.44
C ASP A 61 8.21 -0.93 -3.98
N PRO A 62 9.19 -1.72 -3.51
CA PRO A 62 9.75 -1.54 -2.17
C PRO A 62 10.71 -0.34 -2.09
N TYR A 63 11.18 0.20 -3.23
CA TYR A 63 12.20 1.23 -3.25
C TYR A 63 11.65 2.62 -2.91
N HIS A 64 10.45 2.98 -3.41
CA HIS A 64 9.90 4.31 -3.20
C HIS A 64 9.73 4.66 -1.73
N ALA A 65 9.47 3.69 -0.86
CA ALA A 65 9.29 3.93 0.57
C ALA A 65 10.51 4.61 1.21
N SER A 66 11.73 4.31 0.71
CA SER A 66 12.97 4.89 1.22
C SER A 66 13.21 6.36 0.81
N VAL A 67 12.50 6.84 -0.19
CA VAL A 67 12.70 8.20 -0.75
C VAL A 67 11.45 9.07 -0.61
N LEU A 68 10.28 8.46 -0.47
CA LEU A 68 9.00 9.15 -0.45
C LEU A 68 8.41 9.30 0.95
N HIS A 69 8.36 8.21 1.72
CA HIS A 69 7.66 8.21 3.01
C HIS A 69 8.54 8.74 4.14
N VAL A 70 8.67 10.07 4.21
CA VAL A 70 9.52 10.75 5.19
C VAL A 70 9.18 10.36 6.63
N PHE A 71 7.88 10.20 6.97
CA PHE A 71 7.48 9.76 8.29
C PHE A 71 8.07 8.40 8.66
N LEU A 72 7.98 7.43 7.75
CA LEU A 72 8.48 6.07 8.02
C LEU A 72 10.00 6.06 8.23
N ILE A 73 10.72 6.89 7.48
CA ILE A 73 12.18 7.02 7.59
C ILE A 73 12.54 7.73 8.90
N THR A 74 11.91 8.88 9.16
CA THR A 74 12.20 9.74 10.33
C THR A 74 12.10 8.96 11.64
N PHE A 75 11.10 8.11 11.77
CA PHE A 75 10.85 7.34 13.00
C PHE A 75 11.36 5.89 12.92
N GLY A 76 12.19 5.56 11.96
CA GLY A 76 12.82 4.23 11.84
C GLY A 76 11.86 3.07 11.56
N LEU A 77 10.66 3.36 11.05
CA LEU A 77 9.69 2.34 10.62
C LEU A 77 10.08 1.70 9.30
N PHE A 78 10.82 2.42 8.46
CA PHE A 78 11.50 1.92 7.29
C PHE A 78 13.00 2.11 7.45
N ARG A 79 13.75 1.03 7.26
CA ARG A 79 15.21 1.03 7.35
C ARG A 79 15.80 0.24 6.20
N LEU A 80 17.01 0.61 5.77
CA LEU A 80 17.71 -0.07 4.67
C LEU A 80 18.12 -1.51 4.99
N ASP A 81 18.19 -1.90 6.27
CA ASP A 81 18.48 -3.27 6.71
C ASP A 81 17.25 -4.18 6.70
N GLN A 82 16.06 -3.65 6.46
CA GLN A 82 14.84 -4.45 6.34
C GLN A 82 14.84 -5.22 5.02
N ARG A 83 14.74 -6.54 5.12
CA ARG A 83 14.63 -7.39 3.94
C ARG A 83 13.22 -7.30 3.38
N SER A 84 13.12 -6.70 2.19
CA SER A 84 11.87 -6.64 1.43
C SER A 84 11.98 -7.48 0.17
N ALA A 85 10.90 -8.11 -0.22
CA ALA A 85 10.80 -8.90 -1.44
C ALA A 85 9.42 -8.71 -2.08
N VAL A 86 9.38 -8.83 -3.40
CA VAL A 86 8.14 -8.96 -4.16
C VAL A 86 8.04 -10.37 -4.69
N GLU A 87 7.01 -11.06 -4.29
CA GLU A 87 6.72 -12.41 -4.74
C GLU A 87 5.50 -12.40 -5.65
N MET A 88 5.58 -13.09 -6.76
CA MET A 88 4.50 -13.18 -7.74
C MET A 88 3.96 -14.62 -7.81
N ASP A 89 2.70 -14.74 -8.23
CA ASP A 89 2.15 -16.02 -8.65
C ASP A 89 2.77 -16.47 -9.99
N GLU A 90 2.52 -17.71 -10.38
CA GLU A 90 3.05 -18.29 -11.62
C GLU A 90 2.59 -17.56 -12.88
N THR A 91 1.43 -16.91 -12.82
CA THR A 91 0.86 -16.18 -13.95
C THR A 91 1.34 -14.73 -14.06
N GLY A 92 2.01 -14.22 -13.03
CA GLY A 92 2.43 -12.82 -12.93
C GLY A 92 1.28 -11.82 -12.72
N ARG A 93 0.06 -12.30 -12.43
CA ARG A 93 -1.11 -11.44 -12.21
C ARG A 93 -1.23 -10.94 -10.77
N HIS A 94 -0.83 -11.77 -9.82
CA HIS A 94 -0.92 -11.49 -8.40
C HIS A 94 0.48 -11.32 -7.84
N ALA A 95 0.62 -10.44 -6.88
CA ALA A 95 1.90 -10.23 -6.21
C ALA A 95 1.70 -9.92 -4.72
N ALA A 96 2.72 -10.20 -3.92
CA ALA A 96 2.79 -9.77 -2.55
C ALA A 96 4.13 -9.08 -2.31
N LEU A 97 4.10 -7.82 -1.88
CA LEU A 97 5.24 -7.16 -1.29
C LEU A 97 5.30 -7.55 0.18
N ILE A 98 6.46 -8.04 0.59
CA ILE A 98 6.70 -8.54 1.94
C ILE A 98 7.88 -7.77 2.51
N SER A 99 7.73 -7.24 3.72
CA SER A 99 8.86 -6.69 4.48
C SER A 99 8.98 -7.41 5.82
N ARG A 100 10.22 -7.68 6.20
CA ARG A 100 10.56 -8.40 7.42
C ARG A 100 11.20 -7.45 8.42
N LYS A 101 10.91 -7.64 9.70
CA LYS A 101 11.60 -6.90 10.75
C LYS A 101 13.07 -7.31 10.73
N GLY A 102 13.95 -6.33 10.46
CA GLY A 102 15.38 -6.50 10.66
C GLY A 102 15.73 -6.54 12.16
N GLU A 103 16.94 -6.98 12.48
CA GLU A 103 17.50 -6.73 13.80
C GLU A 103 17.55 -5.20 13.99
N GLN A 104 17.12 -4.73 15.16
CA GLN A 104 17.07 -3.29 15.46
C GLN A 104 18.48 -2.71 15.67
N MET A 105 19.35 -2.89 14.71
CA MET A 105 20.65 -2.24 14.71
C MET A 105 20.56 -1.01 13.81
N ILE A 106 20.59 0.16 14.44
CA ILE A 106 20.88 1.42 13.74
C ILE A 106 22.32 1.25 13.25
N ASN A 107 22.47 0.99 11.96
CA ASN A 107 23.77 0.89 11.31
C ASN A 107 24.14 2.24 10.64
N GLU A 108 25.39 2.37 10.20
CA GLU A 108 25.84 3.57 9.51
C GLU A 108 24.95 3.97 8.34
N ALA A 109 24.49 3.01 7.53
CA ALA A 109 23.61 3.29 6.41
C ALA A 109 22.25 3.89 6.84
N THR A 110 21.72 3.50 7.99
CA THR A 110 20.50 4.11 8.54
C THR A 110 20.75 5.54 9.02
N LEU A 111 21.88 5.79 9.67
CA LEU A 111 22.28 7.14 10.13
C LEU A 111 22.54 8.09 8.94
N GLU A 112 23.00 7.56 7.83
CA GLU A 112 23.22 8.32 6.59
C GLU A 112 21.94 8.68 5.84
N MET A 113 20.79 8.07 6.17
CA MET A 113 19.51 8.44 5.57
C MET A 113 19.14 9.88 5.94
N ALA A 114 19.00 10.74 4.94
CA ALA A 114 18.84 12.19 5.10
C ALA A 114 17.70 12.62 6.04
N ASN A 115 16.66 11.78 6.12
CA ASN A 115 15.45 12.06 6.92
C ASN A 115 15.37 11.28 8.22
N PHE A 116 16.33 10.41 8.54
CA PHE A 116 16.34 9.71 9.81
C PHE A 116 16.69 10.67 10.97
N ARG A 117 15.95 10.56 12.06
CA ARG A 117 16.13 11.37 13.27
C ARG A 117 16.11 10.47 14.50
N GLU A 118 17.27 10.20 15.07
CA GLU A 118 17.40 9.38 16.28
C GLU A 118 16.85 10.09 17.54
N ASP A 119 16.87 11.41 17.53
CA ASP A 119 16.45 12.27 18.64
C ASP A 119 14.94 12.56 18.68
N LEU A 120 14.20 12.18 17.65
CA LEU A 120 12.76 12.39 17.59
C LEU A 120 11.98 11.21 18.16
N ASN A 121 11.11 11.52 19.12
CA ASN A 121 10.18 10.57 19.71
C ASN A 121 8.75 11.07 19.55
N LEU A 122 7.82 10.16 19.31
CA LEU A 122 6.40 10.47 19.31
C LEU A 122 5.84 10.39 20.75
N ASN A 123 4.97 11.34 21.10
CA ASN A 123 4.25 11.29 22.36
C ASN A 123 3.34 10.07 22.50
N ASP A 124 2.89 9.53 21.37
CA ASP A 124 2.11 8.30 21.32
C ASP A 124 2.89 7.23 20.53
N PRO A 125 3.56 6.31 21.21
CA PRO A 125 4.39 5.30 20.58
C PRO A 125 3.57 4.26 19.77
N CYS A 126 2.25 4.18 19.94
CA CYS A 126 1.43 3.17 19.26
C CYS A 126 1.49 3.28 17.73
N LEU A 127 1.88 4.45 17.18
CA LEU A 127 2.04 4.63 15.74
C LEU A 127 3.28 3.94 15.19
N ILE A 128 4.32 3.79 16.01
CA ILE A 128 5.63 3.26 15.60
C ILE A 128 6.00 1.94 16.29
N GLU A 129 5.36 1.61 17.40
CA GLU A 129 5.59 0.37 18.15
C GLU A 129 4.43 -0.62 17.91
N PRO A 130 4.55 -1.53 16.95
CA PRO A 130 3.50 -2.49 16.70
C PRO A 130 3.42 -3.56 17.80
N VAL A 131 2.23 -3.94 18.17
CA VAL A 131 1.96 -5.13 18.98
C VAL A 131 2.25 -6.35 18.13
N ARG A 132 3.01 -7.31 18.66
CA ARG A 132 3.29 -8.56 17.97
C ARG A 132 2.04 -9.42 17.92
N GLU A 133 1.49 -9.58 16.74
CA GLU A 133 0.24 -10.30 16.49
C GLU A 133 0.45 -11.54 15.60
N PHE A 134 1.20 -11.37 14.53
CA PHE A 134 1.43 -12.43 13.56
C PHE A 134 2.71 -13.20 13.86
N ALA A 135 2.69 -14.49 13.52
CA ALA A 135 3.88 -15.32 13.66
C ALA A 135 5.00 -14.92 12.70
N GLY A 136 6.26 -15.15 13.12
CA GLY A 136 7.44 -14.86 12.31
C GLY A 136 7.91 -13.41 12.40
N ASP A 137 8.72 -13.03 11.43
CA ASP A 137 9.40 -11.74 11.32
C ASP A 137 8.75 -10.77 10.31
N VAL A 138 7.74 -11.23 9.58
CA VAL A 138 7.04 -10.43 8.58
C VAL A 138 6.17 -9.36 9.24
N THR A 139 6.45 -8.10 8.95
CA THR A 139 5.75 -6.92 9.50
C THR A 139 4.85 -6.22 8.49
N VAL A 140 5.10 -6.45 7.20
CA VAL A 140 4.31 -5.90 6.10
C VAL A 140 4.01 -6.99 5.10
N VAL A 141 2.74 -7.10 4.74
CA VAL A 141 2.27 -7.83 3.56
C VAL A 141 1.29 -6.93 2.82
N MET A 142 1.63 -6.58 1.59
CA MET A 142 0.74 -5.88 0.68
C MET A 142 0.54 -6.75 -0.55
N GLN A 143 -0.60 -7.42 -0.60
CA GLN A 143 -0.94 -8.33 -1.67
C GLN A 143 -1.82 -7.65 -2.70
N THR A 144 -1.41 -7.64 -3.96
CA THR A 144 -2.24 -7.23 -5.09
C THR A 144 -2.92 -8.45 -5.69
N ILE A 145 -4.25 -8.44 -5.68
CA ILE A 145 -5.10 -9.42 -6.35
C ILE A 145 -5.70 -8.76 -7.59
N PHE A 146 -5.19 -9.15 -8.75
CA PHE A 146 -5.66 -8.60 -10.01
C PHE A 146 -7.16 -8.88 -10.21
N PRO A 147 -7.95 -7.93 -10.73
CA PRO A 147 -7.51 -6.66 -11.30
C PRO A 147 -7.52 -5.47 -10.32
N ASN A 148 -8.16 -5.56 -9.15
CA ASN A 148 -8.53 -4.33 -8.46
C ASN A 148 -8.59 -4.44 -6.92
N VAL A 149 -8.05 -5.48 -6.32
CA VAL A 149 -8.05 -5.66 -4.87
C VAL A 149 -6.62 -5.64 -4.33
N ILE A 150 -6.44 -4.93 -3.22
CA ILE A 150 -5.20 -4.93 -2.44
C ILE A 150 -5.57 -5.36 -1.02
N VAL A 151 -4.91 -6.41 -0.53
CA VAL A 151 -5.00 -6.86 0.86
C VAL A 151 -3.76 -6.40 1.59
N GLN A 152 -3.93 -5.74 2.73
CA GLN A 152 -2.84 -5.13 3.47
C GLN A 152 -2.82 -5.57 4.91
N GLN A 153 -1.64 -5.99 5.35
CA GLN A 153 -1.20 -5.97 6.73
C GLN A 153 0.06 -5.10 6.79
N GLN A 154 0.00 -4.03 7.55
CA GLN A 154 1.15 -3.16 7.81
C GLN A 154 1.16 -2.82 9.29
N SER A 155 2.15 -3.33 10.00
CA SER A 155 2.12 -3.36 11.47
C SER A 155 0.82 -4.01 11.97
N ASN A 156 0.00 -3.30 12.75
CA ASN A 156 -1.32 -3.79 13.18
C ASN A 156 -2.47 -3.26 12.31
N THR A 157 -2.20 -2.44 11.29
CA THR A 157 -3.23 -2.03 10.33
C THR A 157 -3.60 -3.18 9.42
N LEU A 158 -4.86 -3.54 9.40
CA LEU A 158 -5.45 -4.51 8.49
C LEU A 158 -6.45 -3.78 7.59
N ALA A 159 -6.27 -3.92 6.28
CA ALA A 159 -7.15 -3.27 5.32
C ALA A 159 -7.33 -4.10 4.06
N MET A 160 -8.49 -3.95 3.46
CA MET A 160 -8.75 -4.32 2.08
C MET A 160 -9.03 -3.04 1.28
N ARG A 161 -8.31 -2.87 0.18
CA ARG A 161 -8.50 -1.72 -0.71
C ARG A 161 -9.08 -2.21 -2.04
N GLN A 162 -10.08 -1.50 -2.54
CA GLN A 162 -10.66 -1.78 -3.85
C GLN A 162 -10.43 -0.58 -4.77
N ILE A 163 -9.87 -0.85 -5.93
CA ILE A 163 -9.73 0.13 -7.00
C ILE A 163 -11.00 0.11 -7.85
N VAL A 164 -11.64 1.28 -7.99
CA VAL A 164 -12.77 1.49 -8.89
C VAL A 164 -12.37 2.51 -9.93
N THR A 165 -12.20 2.06 -11.17
CA THR A 165 -11.74 2.90 -12.27
C THR A 165 -12.76 3.99 -12.61
N ARG A 166 -12.27 5.19 -12.93
CA ARG A 166 -13.05 6.36 -13.38
C ARG A 166 -12.52 6.86 -14.73
N GLY A 167 -12.24 5.92 -15.63
CA GLY A 167 -11.60 6.19 -16.90
C GLY A 167 -10.07 6.04 -16.84
N PRO A 168 -9.35 6.45 -17.88
CA PRO A 168 -7.91 6.23 -17.98
C PRO A 168 -7.06 7.14 -17.08
N HIS A 169 -7.65 8.18 -16.51
CA HIS A 169 -6.92 9.25 -15.79
C HIS A 169 -7.38 9.43 -14.35
N ALA A 170 -8.28 8.59 -13.85
CA ALA A 170 -8.71 8.65 -12.46
C ALA A 170 -9.22 7.30 -11.96
N PHE A 171 -9.10 7.07 -10.67
CA PHE A 171 -9.75 5.97 -9.96
C PHE A 171 -10.14 6.38 -8.55
N ASP A 172 -11.14 5.69 -7.99
CA ASP A 172 -11.45 5.74 -6.57
C ASP A 172 -10.75 4.56 -5.89
N LEU A 173 -10.07 4.82 -4.78
CA LEU A 173 -9.51 3.82 -3.89
C LEU A 173 -10.39 3.76 -2.65
N ASN A 174 -11.15 2.68 -2.53
CA ASN A 174 -12.01 2.43 -1.38
C ASN A 174 -11.25 1.58 -0.36
N TRP A 175 -11.20 2.04 0.87
CA TRP A 175 -10.56 1.36 1.99
C TRP A 175 -11.62 0.79 2.91
N THR A 176 -11.45 -0.47 3.30
CA THR A 176 -12.14 -1.10 4.41
C THR A 176 -11.09 -1.47 5.43
N PHE A 177 -11.09 -0.79 6.56
CA PHE A 177 -10.24 -1.13 7.71
C PHE A 177 -10.98 -2.10 8.59
N PHE A 178 -10.28 -3.11 9.08
CA PHE A 178 -10.87 -4.13 9.92
C PHE A 178 -9.92 -4.56 11.05
N GLY A 179 -10.47 -5.23 12.01
CA GLY A 179 -9.82 -5.97 13.09
C GLY A 179 -10.57 -7.25 13.33
N PHE A 180 -10.39 -7.82 14.48
CA PHE A 180 -11.08 -9.02 14.88
C PHE A 180 -11.96 -8.73 16.11
N LYS A 181 -13.08 -9.44 16.23
CA LYS A 181 -14.01 -9.23 17.36
C LYS A 181 -13.40 -9.57 18.73
N ASP A 182 -12.39 -10.44 18.73
CA ASP A 182 -11.63 -10.83 19.91
C ASP A 182 -10.40 -9.95 20.18
N ASP A 183 -10.19 -8.88 19.41
CA ASP A 183 -9.13 -7.92 19.68
C ASP A 183 -9.29 -7.29 21.07
N ALA A 184 -8.21 -7.28 21.85
CA ALA A 184 -8.18 -6.51 23.08
C ALA A 184 -8.43 -5.02 22.81
N PRO A 185 -9.05 -4.26 23.72
CA PRO A 185 -9.37 -2.85 23.50
C PRO A 185 -8.18 -2.00 23.07
N ASP A 186 -7.00 -2.24 23.63
CA ASP A 186 -5.78 -1.52 23.29
C ASP A 186 -5.29 -1.84 21.86
N LEU A 187 -5.36 -3.10 21.45
CA LEU A 187 -5.02 -3.49 20.10
C LEU A 187 -5.99 -2.89 19.09
N ARG A 188 -7.28 -2.93 19.40
CA ARG A 188 -8.32 -2.28 18.57
C ARG A 188 -8.05 -0.79 18.40
N GLN A 189 -7.71 -0.09 19.48
CA GLN A 189 -7.37 1.32 19.42
C GLN A 189 -6.09 1.58 18.61
N THR A 190 -5.08 0.74 18.76
CA THR A 190 -3.84 0.79 17.98
C THR A 190 -4.13 0.63 16.49
N ARG A 191 -4.98 -0.33 16.09
CA ARG A 191 -5.40 -0.49 14.68
C ARG A 191 -6.03 0.79 14.12
N ILE A 192 -6.92 1.43 14.87
CA ILE A 192 -7.61 2.66 14.43
C ILE A 192 -6.59 3.81 14.26
N ARG A 193 -5.67 3.98 15.20
CA ARG A 193 -4.64 5.03 15.12
C ARG A 193 -3.68 4.80 13.95
N GLN A 194 -3.20 3.59 13.79
CA GLN A 194 -2.34 3.24 12.67
C GLN A 194 -3.08 3.31 11.32
N ALA A 195 -4.38 2.94 11.27
CA ALA A 195 -5.19 3.11 10.08
C ALA A 195 -5.31 4.58 9.65
N ASN A 196 -5.39 5.51 10.59
CA ASN A 196 -5.37 6.95 10.29
C ASN A 196 -4.02 7.40 9.72
N LEU A 197 -2.90 6.85 10.19
CA LEU A 197 -1.58 7.14 9.64
C LEU A 197 -1.40 6.57 8.22
N MET A 198 -1.84 5.33 7.99
CA MET A 198 -1.64 4.61 6.74
C MET A 198 -2.68 4.94 5.66
N GLY A 199 -3.87 5.39 6.08
CA GLY A 199 -5.02 5.63 5.22
C GLY A 199 -4.96 6.94 4.42
N PRO A 200 -6.03 7.27 3.70
CA PRO A 200 -6.11 8.39 2.76
C PRO A 200 -5.83 9.78 3.36
N ALA A 201 -6.12 9.96 4.64
CA ALA A 201 -5.86 11.20 5.36
C ALA A 201 -4.51 11.18 6.11
N GLY A 202 -3.79 10.09 6.02
CA GLY A 202 -2.53 9.89 6.73
C GLY A 202 -1.31 10.18 5.87
N LEU A 203 -0.19 10.36 6.53
CA LEU A 203 1.07 10.77 5.91
C LEU A 203 1.63 9.74 4.91
N VAL A 204 1.22 8.47 4.97
CA VAL A 204 1.72 7.45 4.05
C VAL A 204 0.97 7.50 2.71
N SER A 205 -0.36 7.37 2.72
CA SER A 205 -1.13 7.32 1.47
C SER A 205 -1.26 8.68 0.77
N VAL A 206 -1.11 9.79 1.50
CA VAL A 206 -1.06 11.13 0.88
C VAL A 206 0.16 11.28 -0.01
N ASP A 207 1.34 10.84 0.46
CA ASP A 207 2.57 10.87 -0.32
C ASP A 207 2.42 10.08 -1.63
N ASP A 208 1.90 8.85 -1.54
CA ASP A 208 1.63 8.01 -2.72
C ASP A 208 0.70 8.71 -3.71
N SER A 209 -0.35 9.32 -3.22
CA SER A 209 -1.37 9.95 -4.06
C SER A 209 -0.83 11.11 -4.86
N GLU A 210 0.02 11.93 -4.25
CA GLU A 210 0.68 13.05 -4.90
C GLU A 210 1.65 12.58 -5.98
N VAL A 211 2.50 11.62 -5.67
CA VAL A 211 3.44 11.04 -6.64
C VAL A 211 2.73 10.37 -7.80
N LEU A 212 1.62 9.67 -7.54
CA LEU A 212 0.83 9.05 -8.61
C LEU A 212 0.21 10.09 -9.54
N ALA A 213 -0.29 11.21 -9.01
CA ALA A 213 -0.81 12.31 -9.81
C ALA A 213 0.28 12.92 -10.70
N LEU A 214 1.45 13.22 -10.13
CA LEU A 214 2.62 13.74 -10.87
C LEU A 214 3.12 12.75 -11.94
N SER A 215 3.11 11.44 -11.63
CA SER A 215 3.48 10.40 -12.59
C SER A 215 2.53 10.34 -13.78
N GLN A 216 1.22 10.53 -13.53
CA GLN A 216 0.21 10.62 -14.60
C GLN A 216 0.46 11.82 -15.50
N GLU A 217 0.76 12.98 -14.93
CA GLU A 217 1.10 14.19 -15.70
C GLU A 217 2.36 13.97 -16.56
N GLY A 218 3.40 13.38 -15.99
CA GLY A 218 4.63 13.04 -16.70
C GLY A 218 4.40 12.07 -17.86
N ALA A 219 3.57 11.05 -17.67
CA ALA A 219 3.22 10.08 -18.72
C ALA A 219 2.44 10.75 -19.87
N GLN A 220 1.49 11.64 -19.54
CA GLN A 220 0.75 12.40 -20.56
C GLN A 220 1.64 13.36 -21.35
N ALA A 221 2.53 14.07 -20.68
CA ALA A 221 3.47 14.97 -21.33
C ALA A 221 4.41 14.22 -22.31
N ARG A 222 4.84 13.00 -21.96
CA ARG A 222 5.66 12.15 -22.80
C ARG A 222 4.92 11.65 -24.04
N TYR A 223 3.68 11.23 -23.86
CA TYR A 223 2.81 10.79 -24.96
C TYR A 223 2.57 11.91 -25.96
N LEU A 224 2.25 13.11 -25.48
CA LEU A 224 2.02 14.28 -26.33
C LEU A 224 3.28 14.71 -27.09
N ARG A 225 4.46 14.53 -26.53
CA ARG A 225 5.75 14.79 -27.23
C ARG A 225 6.06 13.74 -28.29
N GLY A 226 5.69 12.48 -28.07
CA GLY A 226 5.93 11.38 -29.00
C GLY A 226 4.93 11.30 -30.15
N SER A 227 3.70 11.81 -29.97
CA SER A 227 2.60 11.71 -30.94
C SER A 227 2.41 12.95 -31.83
N GLY A 228 3.10 14.05 -31.57
CA GLY A 228 2.93 15.32 -32.29
C GLY A 228 4.24 15.85 -32.86
N ASN A 229 4.18 16.36 -34.11
CA ASN A 229 5.22 17.20 -34.65
C ASN A 229 5.64 18.26 -33.63
N GLY A 230 6.87 18.17 -33.13
CA GLY A 230 7.41 18.95 -32.01
C GLY A 230 7.32 20.49 -32.12
N ARG A 231 6.73 21.00 -33.18
CA ARG A 231 6.45 22.44 -33.38
C ARG A 231 5.15 22.94 -32.72
N ALA A 232 4.18 22.06 -32.42
CA ALA A 232 2.87 22.50 -31.89
C ALA A 232 2.84 22.66 -30.36
N LEU A 233 3.70 21.96 -29.62
CA LEU A 233 3.69 21.95 -28.16
C LEU A 233 4.55 23.04 -27.51
N GLY A 234 5.57 23.54 -28.20
CA GLY A 234 6.43 24.61 -27.70
C GLY A 234 5.74 25.98 -27.51
N ARG A 235 4.51 26.15 -28.00
CA ARG A 235 3.76 27.42 -27.89
C ARG A 235 2.75 27.46 -26.75
N ARG A 236 2.46 26.35 -26.05
CA ARG A 236 1.39 26.32 -25.02
C ARG A 236 1.89 26.32 -23.58
N TYR A 237 3.15 26.09 -23.34
CA TYR A 237 3.71 26.16 -21.98
C TYR A 237 4.39 27.52 -21.80
N ARG A 238 3.63 28.51 -21.35
CA ARG A 238 4.18 29.68 -20.65
C ARG A 238 3.99 29.40 -19.17
N PRO A 239 5.07 29.30 -18.37
CA PRO A 239 4.93 29.36 -16.93
C PRO A 239 4.31 30.71 -16.58
N HIS A 240 3.21 30.72 -15.86
CA HIS A 240 2.70 31.93 -15.24
C HIS A 240 3.78 32.39 -14.24
N GLY A 241 4.51 33.44 -14.65
CA GLY A 241 5.35 34.20 -13.73
C GLY A 241 4.46 35.01 -12.78
N HIS A 242 4.92 35.07 -11.57
CA HIS A 242 4.54 35.78 -10.35
C HIS A 242 3.59 35.09 -9.42
#